data_dff0c2be9cbebf2adcbe4beaf8f53e6e
#
_entry.id   dff0c2be9cbebf2adcbe4beaf8f53e6e
#
_cell.length_a   1.000
_cell.length_b   1.000
_cell.length_c   1.000
_cell.angle_alpha   90.00
_cell.angle_beta   90.00
_cell.angle_gamma   90.00
#
_symmetry.space_group_name_H-M   'P 1'
#
loop_
_entity.id
_entity.type
_entity.pdbx_description
1 polymer ?
#
loop_
_entity_poly.entity_id
_entity_poly.type
_entity_poly.pdbx_seq_one_letter_code
_entity_poly.pdbx_strand_id
1 'polypeptide(L)'
;MASYGTIFSAILPVFLVIATGMLFHRRGWLSEETETGMMKLGMNLLAPCLILSLVPGNPALEKLAAAGWAIGLGFVLILGGFLLAWGAGLVGGMRIGSGLRTFTISAGIQNYGFIALPLLIDLFPGNEGPSGLMFIFGIGVELAMWTAGLAILTGKAGLRALVNGPFIAVILALVLNYTGVHRYIPDVVHTSMDMLGRCAVPMSIFMIGATMGRFLREGIFTDALRVGLSSVIVRLGLHASLILAAAFYLPLPEDLRRLLVVQAAMPAAIFPIVLARLFNGQPRVAIQVVMVTSVVSLVTAPFVIAWGLGKLG
;
A
#
# COMPACT_ATOMS: atom_id res chain seq x y z
N MET A 1 2.80 25.84 0.92
CA MET A 1 2.85 24.68 1.85
C MET A 1 1.43 24.26 2.20
N ALA A 2 1.06 23.00 1.98
CA ALA A 2 -0.24 22.49 2.43
C ALA A 2 -0.29 22.53 3.97
N SER A 3 -1.30 23.19 4.56
CA SER A 3 -1.45 23.22 6.01
C SER A 3 -1.86 21.84 6.53
N TYR A 4 -1.61 21.57 7.83
CA TYR A 4 -2.10 20.35 8.47
C TYR A 4 -3.61 20.14 8.22
N GLY A 5 -4.39 21.20 8.34
CA GLY A 5 -5.84 21.14 8.08
C GLY A 5 -6.19 20.72 6.65
N THR A 6 -5.45 21.20 5.66
CA THR A 6 -5.66 20.80 4.25
C THR A 6 -5.37 19.32 4.05
N ILE A 7 -4.26 18.82 4.63
CA ILE A 7 -3.88 17.40 4.51
C ILE A 7 -4.86 16.52 5.29
N PHE A 8 -5.28 16.95 6.50
CA PHE A 8 -6.28 16.22 7.27
C PHE A 8 -7.61 16.12 6.52
N SER A 9 -8.04 17.20 5.86
CA SER A 9 -9.26 17.20 5.03
C SER A 9 -9.15 16.27 3.82
N ALA A 10 -7.98 16.12 3.24
CA ALA A 10 -7.73 15.15 2.15
C ALA A 10 -7.74 13.69 2.63
N ILE A 11 -7.27 13.45 3.85
CA ILE A 11 -7.21 12.10 4.44
C ILE A 11 -8.57 11.64 4.97
N LEU A 12 -9.37 12.55 5.53
CA LEU A 12 -10.64 12.24 6.21
C LEU A 12 -11.62 11.44 5.33
N PRO A 13 -11.86 11.77 4.04
CA PRO A 13 -12.76 10.99 3.18
C PRO A 13 -12.36 9.51 3.06
N VAL A 14 -11.07 9.22 2.98
CA VAL A 14 -10.55 7.84 2.91
C VAL A 14 -10.99 7.04 4.13
N PHE A 15 -10.84 7.62 5.33
CA PHE A 15 -11.24 6.95 6.57
C PHE A 15 -12.75 6.87 6.76
N LEU A 16 -13.51 7.83 6.25
CA LEU A 16 -14.97 7.75 6.23
C LEU A 16 -15.46 6.60 5.34
N VAL A 17 -14.83 6.38 4.18
CA VAL A 17 -15.13 5.23 3.32
C VAL A 17 -14.76 3.92 4.01
N ILE A 18 -13.62 3.85 4.71
CA ILE A 18 -13.24 2.69 5.54
C ILE A 18 -14.31 2.43 6.61
N ALA A 19 -14.71 3.47 7.35
CA ALA A 19 -15.75 3.35 8.38
C ALA A 19 -17.09 2.89 7.80
N THR A 20 -17.44 3.35 6.60
CA THR A 20 -18.66 2.91 5.89
C THR A 20 -18.57 1.42 5.55
N GLY A 21 -17.46 0.95 4.98
CA GLY A 21 -17.25 -0.49 4.71
C GLY A 21 -17.36 -1.35 5.97
N MET A 22 -16.78 -0.88 7.08
CA MET A 22 -16.87 -1.53 8.39
C MET A 22 -18.33 -1.62 8.88
N LEU A 23 -19.11 -0.53 8.72
CA LEU A 23 -20.51 -0.49 9.10
C LEU A 23 -21.36 -1.46 8.25
N PHE A 24 -21.16 -1.50 6.94
CA PHE A 24 -21.86 -2.40 6.03
C PHE A 24 -21.63 -3.86 6.40
N HIS A 25 -20.40 -4.25 6.69
CA HIS A 25 -20.11 -5.59 7.16
C HIS A 25 -20.79 -5.89 8.51
N ARG A 26 -20.69 -4.95 9.49
CA ARG A 26 -21.34 -5.11 10.81
C ARG A 26 -22.85 -5.25 10.75
N ARG A 27 -23.52 -4.60 9.80
CA ARG A 27 -24.96 -4.70 9.55
C ARG A 27 -25.36 -5.99 8.82
N GLY A 28 -24.39 -6.80 8.36
CA GLY A 28 -24.66 -8.02 7.59
C GLY A 28 -25.11 -7.74 6.15
N TRP A 29 -24.89 -6.52 5.64
CA TRP A 29 -25.24 -6.14 4.26
C TRP A 29 -24.23 -6.65 3.23
N LEU A 30 -23.08 -7.14 3.68
CA LEU A 30 -22.04 -7.76 2.85
C LEU A 30 -21.84 -9.20 3.31
N SER A 31 -22.08 -10.16 2.41
CA SER A 31 -21.70 -11.54 2.61
C SER A 31 -20.22 -11.76 2.27
N GLU A 32 -19.59 -12.81 2.79
CA GLU A 32 -18.21 -13.18 2.45
C GLU A 32 -18.04 -13.46 0.95
N GLU A 33 -19.06 -14.01 0.31
CA GLU A 33 -19.08 -14.27 -1.13
C GLU A 33 -19.04 -12.94 -1.92
N THR A 34 -19.87 -11.96 -1.52
CA THR A 34 -19.89 -10.62 -2.12
C THR A 34 -18.54 -9.92 -1.94
N GLU A 35 -17.95 -9.96 -0.73
CA GLU A 35 -16.62 -9.39 -0.47
C GLU A 35 -15.56 -10.01 -1.39
N THR A 36 -15.58 -11.35 -1.53
CA THR A 36 -14.64 -12.07 -2.41
C THR A 36 -14.84 -11.70 -3.87
N GLY A 37 -16.09 -11.58 -4.32
CA GLY A 37 -16.44 -11.15 -5.67
C GLY A 37 -15.95 -9.74 -5.98
N MET A 38 -16.19 -8.80 -5.07
CA MET A 38 -15.72 -7.41 -5.19
C MET A 38 -14.19 -7.32 -5.22
N MET A 39 -13.47 -8.10 -4.39
CA MET A 39 -12.01 -8.16 -4.44
C MET A 39 -11.49 -8.69 -5.77
N LYS A 40 -12.10 -9.76 -6.31
CA LYS A 40 -11.75 -10.31 -7.64
C LYS A 40 -11.97 -9.29 -8.75
N LEU A 41 -13.10 -8.58 -8.74
CA LEU A 41 -13.40 -7.51 -9.70
C LEU A 41 -12.37 -6.39 -9.59
N GLY A 42 -12.05 -5.96 -8.37
CA GLY A 42 -11.03 -4.95 -8.10
C GLY A 42 -9.66 -5.31 -8.68
N MET A 43 -9.19 -6.53 -8.40
CA MET A 43 -7.86 -6.98 -8.83
C MET A 43 -7.77 -7.33 -10.33
N ASN A 44 -8.81 -7.91 -10.91
CA ASN A 44 -8.71 -8.44 -12.28
C ASN A 44 -9.22 -7.48 -13.36
N LEU A 45 -9.98 -6.45 -12.98
CA LEU A 45 -10.50 -5.47 -13.93
C LEU A 45 -10.18 -4.03 -13.54
N LEU A 46 -10.63 -3.59 -12.34
CA LEU A 46 -10.59 -2.16 -12.01
C LEU A 46 -9.15 -1.65 -11.79
N ALA A 47 -8.30 -2.38 -11.06
CA ALA A 47 -6.91 -1.99 -10.86
C ALA A 47 -6.09 -2.05 -12.16
N PRO A 48 -6.17 -3.08 -13.02
CA PRO A 48 -5.59 -3.04 -14.36
C PRO A 48 -6.03 -1.85 -15.20
N CYS A 49 -7.32 -1.53 -15.24
CA CYS A 49 -7.83 -0.36 -15.97
C CYS A 49 -7.25 0.95 -15.42
N LEU A 50 -7.17 1.09 -14.09
CA LEU A 50 -6.57 2.26 -13.45
C LEU A 50 -5.08 2.41 -13.78
N ILE A 51 -4.33 1.32 -13.76
CA ILE A 51 -2.90 1.31 -14.10
C ILE A 51 -2.70 1.72 -15.57
N LEU A 52 -3.49 1.15 -16.47
CA LEU A 52 -3.41 1.45 -17.90
C LEU A 52 -3.89 2.86 -18.25
N SER A 53 -4.68 3.51 -17.40
CA SER A 53 -5.06 4.91 -17.59
C SER A 53 -4.03 5.92 -17.03
N LEU A 54 -3.29 5.57 -15.95
CA LEU A 54 -2.41 6.51 -15.25
C LEU A 54 -0.92 6.37 -15.60
N VAL A 55 -0.47 5.20 -16.05
CA VAL A 55 0.96 4.92 -16.26
C VAL A 55 1.44 5.28 -17.67
N PRO A 56 0.76 4.87 -18.77
CA PRO A 56 1.20 5.24 -20.12
C PRO A 56 1.11 6.75 -20.35
N GLY A 57 2.16 7.33 -20.90
CA GLY A 57 2.23 8.78 -21.13
C GLY A 57 2.52 9.62 -19.88
N ASN A 58 2.76 9.01 -18.73
CA ASN A 58 3.07 9.73 -17.49
C ASN A 58 4.44 10.45 -17.61
N PRO A 59 4.51 11.78 -17.43
CA PRO A 59 5.75 12.53 -17.59
C PRO A 59 6.87 12.10 -16.64
N ALA A 60 6.55 11.62 -15.44
CA ALA A 60 7.55 11.14 -14.48
C ALA A 60 8.29 9.88 -14.98
N LEU A 61 7.74 9.18 -15.96
CA LEU A 61 8.31 7.97 -16.56
C LEU A 61 9.03 8.21 -17.90
N GLU A 62 9.17 9.45 -18.36
CA GLU A 62 9.93 9.76 -19.58
C GLU A 62 11.37 9.26 -19.49
N LYS A 63 11.97 9.27 -18.28
CA LYS A 63 13.31 8.74 -18.03
C LYS A 63 13.26 7.36 -17.40
N LEU A 64 13.83 6.36 -18.06
CA LEU A 64 13.95 4.98 -17.55
C LEU A 64 14.60 4.91 -16.15
N ALA A 65 15.49 5.85 -15.85
CA ALA A 65 16.13 5.96 -14.54
C ALA A 65 15.11 6.18 -13.40
N ALA A 66 14.04 6.94 -13.63
CA ALA A 66 13.00 7.17 -12.61
C ALA A 66 12.25 5.87 -12.26
N ALA A 67 11.93 5.06 -13.29
CA ALA A 67 11.33 3.74 -13.08
C ALA A 67 12.28 2.80 -12.34
N GLY A 68 13.57 2.78 -12.71
CA GLY A 68 14.60 1.99 -12.03
C GLY A 68 14.72 2.36 -10.54
N TRP A 69 14.76 3.65 -10.22
CA TRP A 69 14.75 4.13 -8.84
C TRP A 69 13.48 3.70 -8.09
N ALA A 70 12.30 3.84 -8.70
CA ALA A 70 11.04 3.47 -8.07
C ALA A 70 10.99 1.97 -7.73
N ILE A 71 11.34 1.09 -8.67
CA ILE A 71 11.37 -0.37 -8.44
C ILE A 71 12.42 -0.71 -7.38
N GLY A 72 13.64 -0.18 -7.51
CA GLY A 72 14.73 -0.47 -6.58
C GLY A 72 14.41 -0.05 -5.16
N LEU A 73 13.86 1.16 -4.98
CA LEU A 73 13.45 1.65 -3.66
C LEU A 73 12.26 0.87 -3.10
N GLY A 74 11.26 0.53 -3.93
CA GLY A 74 10.17 -0.33 -3.51
C GLY A 74 10.67 -1.65 -2.93
N PHE A 75 11.65 -2.27 -3.59
CA PHE A 75 12.25 -3.51 -3.12
C PHE A 75 13.08 -3.34 -1.85
N VAL A 76 14.06 -2.43 -1.88
CA VAL A 76 15.04 -2.26 -0.78
C VAL A 76 14.40 -1.75 0.50
N LEU A 77 13.45 -0.80 0.39
CA LEU A 77 12.77 -0.25 1.56
C LEU A 77 11.89 -1.29 2.25
N ILE A 78 11.26 -2.20 1.50
CA ILE A 78 10.49 -3.30 2.10
C ILE A 78 11.41 -4.32 2.77
N LEU A 79 12.56 -4.66 2.17
CA LEU A 79 13.55 -5.50 2.84
C LEU A 79 14.03 -4.86 4.15
N GLY A 80 14.33 -3.55 4.13
CA GLY A 80 14.64 -2.77 5.33
C GLY A 80 13.53 -2.83 6.37
N GLY A 81 12.27 -2.68 5.94
CA GLY A 81 11.09 -2.83 6.79
C GLY A 81 11.00 -4.22 7.44
N PHE A 82 11.26 -5.29 6.69
CA PHE A 82 11.29 -6.64 7.23
C PHE A 82 12.41 -6.84 8.26
N LEU A 83 13.60 -6.31 8.01
CA LEU A 83 14.72 -6.37 8.95
C LEU A 83 14.39 -5.64 10.26
N LEU A 84 13.86 -4.41 10.17
CA LEU A 84 13.43 -3.62 11.33
C LEU A 84 12.31 -4.32 12.11
N ALA A 85 11.32 -4.87 11.41
CA ALA A 85 10.21 -5.58 12.04
C ALA A 85 10.67 -6.89 12.70
N TRP A 86 11.57 -7.64 12.08
CA TRP A 86 12.14 -8.84 12.66
C TRP A 86 12.90 -8.52 13.95
N GLY A 87 13.81 -7.55 13.92
CA GLY A 87 14.58 -7.11 15.09
C GLY A 87 13.68 -6.62 16.24
N ALA A 88 12.73 -5.74 15.92
CA ALA A 88 11.77 -5.24 16.92
C ALA A 88 10.85 -6.34 17.48
N GLY A 89 10.44 -7.30 16.65
CA GLY A 89 9.68 -8.45 17.08
C GLY A 89 10.43 -9.32 18.09
N LEU A 90 11.73 -9.56 17.85
CA LEU A 90 12.60 -10.28 18.77
C LEU A 90 12.77 -9.53 20.11
N VAL A 91 13.06 -8.22 20.05
CA VAL A 91 13.15 -7.37 21.26
C VAL A 91 11.80 -7.34 22.00
N GLY A 92 10.69 -7.28 21.25
CA GLY A 92 9.34 -7.44 21.77
C GLY A 92 9.06 -8.86 22.33
N GLY A 93 10.01 -9.81 22.29
CA GLY A 93 9.90 -11.18 22.80
C GLY A 93 9.00 -12.09 21.98
N MET A 94 8.73 -11.74 20.72
CA MET A 94 8.08 -12.65 19.77
C MET A 94 9.08 -13.71 19.33
N ARG A 95 8.59 -14.92 19.05
CA ARG A 95 9.44 -16.05 18.61
C ARG A 95 8.89 -16.65 17.32
N ILE A 96 9.73 -17.42 16.63
CA ILE A 96 9.28 -18.29 15.55
C ILE A 96 8.25 -19.26 16.12
N GLY A 97 7.08 -19.33 15.49
CA GLY A 97 5.94 -20.11 16.00
C GLY A 97 4.94 -19.31 16.86
N SER A 98 5.36 -18.18 17.48
CA SER A 98 4.49 -17.31 18.28
C SER A 98 4.22 -15.94 17.63
N GLY A 99 4.21 -15.87 16.31
CA GLY A 99 3.79 -14.66 15.56
C GLY A 99 4.91 -13.84 14.94
N LEU A 100 6.20 -14.06 15.26
CA LEU A 100 7.32 -13.26 14.75
C LEU A 100 7.31 -13.15 13.22
N ARG A 101 7.17 -14.27 12.48
CA ARG A 101 7.17 -14.29 11.02
C ARG A 101 6.03 -13.45 10.44
N THR A 102 4.82 -13.61 10.97
CA THR A 102 3.64 -12.85 10.52
C THR A 102 3.75 -11.39 10.90
N PHE A 103 4.23 -11.07 12.11
CA PHE A 103 4.51 -9.70 12.54
C PHE A 103 5.48 -9.01 11.58
N THR A 104 6.57 -9.69 11.22
CA THR A 104 7.61 -9.16 10.32
C THR A 104 7.03 -8.73 8.98
N ILE A 105 6.29 -9.61 8.32
CA ILE A 105 5.73 -9.28 6.99
C ILE A 105 4.58 -8.27 7.09
N SER A 106 3.90 -8.17 8.23
CA SER A 106 2.79 -7.23 8.41
C SER A 106 3.27 -5.84 8.79
N ALA A 107 4.20 -5.73 9.75
CA ALA A 107 4.71 -4.44 10.22
C ALA A 107 5.79 -3.84 9.28
N GLY A 108 6.46 -4.69 8.50
CA GLY A 108 7.51 -4.29 7.57
C GLY A 108 7.05 -3.79 6.22
N ILE A 109 5.74 -3.78 5.93
CA ILE A 109 5.19 -3.32 4.66
C ILE A 109 4.08 -2.28 4.88
N GLN A 110 4.15 -1.17 4.17
CA GLN A 110 3.12 -0.14 4.16
C GLN A 110 1.98 -0.45 3.19
N ASN A 111 0.83 0.16 3.42
CA ASN A 111 -0.29 0.17 2.46
C ASN A 111 0.03 1.11 1.31
N TYR A 112 0.93 0.65 0.42
CA TYR A 112 1.54 1.45 -0.63
C TYR A 112 0.56 1.87 -1.73
N GLY A 113 -0.54 1.15 -1.92
CA GLY A 113 -1.47 1.36 -3.02
C GLY A 113 -2.78 2.01 -2.59
N PHE A 114 -3.60 1.28 -1.84
CA PHE A 114 -5.01 1.63 -1.64
C PHE A 114 -5.27 2.92 -0.87
N ILE A 115 -4.47 3.22 0.16
CA ILE A 115 -4.60 4.46 0.92
C ILE A 115 -3.74 5.57 0.31
N ALA A 116 -2.56 5.22 -0.21
CA ALA A 116 -1.62 6.20 -0.76
C ALA A 116 -2.13 6.85 -2.05
N LEU A 117 -2.77 6.07 -2.95
CA LEU A 117 -3.19 6.56 -4.25
C LEU A 117 -4.18 7.73 -4.19
N PRO A 118 -5.31 7.66 -3.46
CA PRO A 118 -6.21 8.80 -3.34
C PRO A 118 -5.52 10.03 -2.76
N LEU A 119 -4.64 9.83 -1.77
CA LEU A 119 -3.88 10.93 -1.18
C LEU A 119 -2.93 11.58 -2.19
N LEU A 120 -2.27 10.79 -3.04
CA LEU A 120 -1.40 11.31 -4.09
C LEU A 120 -2.19 12.13 -5.12
N ILE A 121 -3.37 11.66 -5.50
CA ILE A 121 -4.25 12.38 -6.43
C ILE A 121 -4.74 13.69 -5.82
N ASP A 122 -5.17 13.67 -4.55
CA ASP A 122 -5.74 14.84 -3.88
C ASP A 122 -4.68 15.87 -3.47
N LEU A 123 -3.47 15.42 -3.10
CA LEU A 123 -2.38 16.31 -2.68
C LEU A 123 -1.65 16.95 -3.85
N PHE A 124 -1.67 16.33 -5.03
CA PHE A 124 -0.97 16.80 -6.23
C PHE A 124 -1.92 16.95 -7.42
N PRO A 125 -2.97 17.79 -7.32
CA PRO A 125 -3.93 17.96 -8.40
C PRO A 125 -3.25 18.49 -9.67
N GLY A 126 -3.50 17.83 -10.80
CA GLY A 126 -2.89 18.16 -12.08
C GLY A 126 -1.44 17.65 -12.27
N ASN A 127 -0.87 16.96 -11.28
CA ASN A 127 0.41 16.26 -11.42
C ASN A 127 0.23 14.76 -11.18
N GLU A 128 0.17 13.98 -12.24
CA GLU A 128 0.04 12.52 -12.20
C GLU A 128 1.38 11.79 -11.96
N GLY A 129 2.50 12.51 -11.89
CA GLY A 129 3.83 11.93 -11.69
C GLY A 129 3.93 11.02 -10.47
N PRO A 130 3.59 11.50 -9.26
CA PRO A 130 3.67 10.67 -8.04
C PRO A 130 2.73 9.45 -8.06
N SER A 131 1.52 9.57 -8.62
CA SER A 131 0.55 8.46 -8.69
C SER A 131 0.98 7.40 -9.72
N GLY A 132 1.53 7.79 -10.86
CA GLY A 132 2.11 6.86 -11.83
C GLY A 132 3.33 6.12 -11.28
N LEU A 133 4.26 6.84 -10.65
CA LEU A 133 5.43 6.24 -10.00
C LEU A 133 5.07 5.29 -8.86
N MET A 134 3.92 5.48 -8.20
CA MET A 134 3.46 4.57 -7.15
C MET A 134 3.23 3.14 -7.68
N PHE A 135 2.67 2.98 -8.88
CA PHE A 135 2.48 1.65 -9.47
C PHE A 135 3.81 0.98 -9.80
N ILE A 136 4.77 1.76 -10.27
CA ILE A 136 6.12 1.26 -10.59
C ILE A 136 6.88 0.90 -9.30
N PHE A 137 6.78 1.73 -8.26
CA PHE A 137 7.28 1.42 -6.93
C PHE A 137 6.66 0.11 -6.39
N GLY A 138 5.36 -0.10 -6.66
CA GLY A 138 4.62 -1.31 -6.32
C GLY A 138 5.24 -2.59 -6.88
N ILE A 139 5.88 -2.56 -8.08
CA ILE A 139 6.61 -3.72 -8.61
C ILE A 139 7.71 -4.17 -7.64
N GLY A 140 8.52 -3.22 -7.15
CA GLY A 140 9.57 -3.50 -6.17
C GLY A 140 9.01 -4.05 -4.86
N VAL A 141 7.90 -3.49 -4.39
CA VAL A 141 7.19 -3.97 -3.19
C VAL A 141 6.70 -5.41 -3.37
N GLU A 142 6.06 -5.71 -4.49
CA GLU A 142 5.58 -7.06 -4.82
C GLU A 142 6.74 -8.06 -4.93
N LEU A 143 7.83 -7.68 -5.60
CA LEU A 143 9.03 -8.51 -5.67
C LEU A 143 9.57 -8.83 -4.27
N ALA A 144 9.71 -7.86 -3.38
CA ALA A 144 10.17 -8.07 -2.01
C ALA A 144 9.21 -8.97 -1.22
N MET A 145 7.90 -8.76 -1.38
CA MET A 145 6.87 -9.53 -0.68
C MET A 145 6.87 -11.00 -1.11
N TRP A 146 6.87 -11.28 -2.42
CA TRP A 146 6.80 -12.65 -2.93
C TRP A 146 8.11 -13.42 -2.86
N THR A 147 9.25 -12.73 -2.75
CA THR A 147 10.56 -13.35 -2.52
C THR A 147 10.85 -13.44 -1.02
N ALA A 148 11.31 -12.38 -0.41
CA ALA A 148 11.73 -12.35 0.99
C ALA A 148 10.55 -12.50 1.96
N GLY A 149 9.41 -11.81 1.73
CA GLY A 149 8.25 -11.86 2.60
C GLY A 149 7.68 -13.27 2.70
N LEU A 150 7.45 -13.94 1.57
CA LEU A 150 6.95 -15.32 1.54
C LEU A 150 7.99 -16.30 2.10
N ALA A 151 9.28 -16.11 1.82
CA ALA A 151 10.35 -16.93 2.40
C ALA A 151 10.42 -16.78 3.93
N ILE A 152 10.25 -15.59 4.47
CA ILE A 152 10.15 -15.34 5.92
C ILE A 152 8.94 -16.09 6.50
N LEU A 153 7.78 -16.01 5.84
CA LEU A 153 6.56 -16.64 6.34
C LEU A 153 6.60 -18.16 6.29
N THR A 154 7.04 -18.74 5.16
CA THR A 154 6.89 -20.16 4.83
C THR A 154 8.20 -20.94 4.78
N GLY A 155 9.33 -20.26 4.63
CA GLY A 155 10.62 -20.86 4.31
C GLY A 155 10.86 -21.12 2.79
N LYS A 156 9.90 -20.73 1.92
CA LYS A 156 9.99 -20.94 0.45
C LYS A 156 9.56 -19.67 -0.30
N ALA A 157 10.33 -19.23 -1.30
CA ALA A 157 9.92 -18.15 -2.19
C ALA A 157 8.84 -18.62 -3.19
N GLY A 158 7.88 -17.75 -3.54
CA GLY A 158 6.76 -18.10 -4.41
C GLY A 158 6.56 -17.14 -5.58
N LEU A 159 7.52 -17.12 -6.54
CA LEU A 159 7.50 -16.18 -7.67
C LEU A 159 6.28 -16.32 -8.60
N ARG A 160 5.63 -17.51 -8.65
CA ARG A 160 4.43 -17.71 -9.48
C ARG A 160 3.27 -16.78 -9.11
N ALA A 161 3.20 -16.36 -7.86
CA ALA A 161 2.14 -15.48 -7.38
C ALA A 161 2.33 -14.00 -7.79
N LEU A 162 3.49 -13.63 -8.35
CA LEU A 162 3.71 -12.34 -8.99
C LEU A 162 2.84 -12.15 -10.24
N VAL A 163 2.45 -13.23 -10.91
CA VAL A 163 1.65 -13.16 -12.14
C VAL A 163 0.18 -12.95 -11.75
N ASN A 164 -0.17 -11.70 -11.43
CA ASN A 164 -1.52 -11.25 -11.12
C ASN A 164 -1.94 -10.09 -12.04
N GLY A 165 -3.24 -9.76 -12.07
CA GLY A 165 -3.78 -8.74 -12.97
C GLY A 165 -3.08 -7.39 -12.89
N PRO A 166 -2.92 -6.78 -11.70
CA PRO A 166 -2.20 -5.52 -11.53
C PRO A 166 -0.74 -5.59 -12.00
N PHE A 167 0.00 -6.64 -11.67
CA PHE A 167 1.39 -6.80 -12.09
C PHE A 167 1.53 -6.86 -13.62
N ILE A 168 0.69 -7.68 -14.28
CA ILE A 168 0.66 -7.76 -15.75
C ILE A 168 0.31 -6.38 -16.35
N ALA A 169 -0.67 -5.68 -15.77
CA ALA A 169 -1.07 -4.36 -16.22
C ALA A 169 0.08 -3.33 -16.11
N VAL A 170 0.86 -3.35 -15.03
CA VAL A 170 2.03 -2.45 -14.89
C VAL A 170 3.09 -2.77 -15.93
N ILE A 171 3.42 -4.03 -16.16
CA ILE A 171 4.39 -4.41 -17.20
C ILE A 171 3.90 -3.96 -18.58
N LEU A 172 2.63 -4.23 -18.90
CA LEU A 172 2.03 -3.79 -20.15
C LEU A 172 2.05 -2.27 -20.30
N ALA A 173 1.68 -1.55 -19.25
CA ALA A 173 1.67 -0.09 -19.22
C ALA A 173 3.08 0.51 -19.46
N LEU A 174 4.13 -0.09 -18.86
CA LEU A 174 5.52 0.30 -19.11
C LEU A 174 5.94 0.04 -20.57
N VAL A 175 5.58 -1.12 -21.11
CA VAL A 175 5.83 -1.43 -22.54
C VAL A 175 5.14 -0.40 -23.44
N LEU A 176 3.86 -0.12 -23.21
CA LEU A 176 3.10 0.88 -23.95
C LEU A 176 3.71 2.28 -23.83
N ASN A 177 4.20 2.65 -22.63
CA ASN A 177 4.83 3.93 -22.38
C ASN A 177 6.14 4.08 -23.18
N TYR A 178 7.07 3.15 -23.04
CA TYR A 178 8.40 3.25 -23.65
C TYR A 178 8.42 2.96 -25.15
N THR A 179 7.45 2.21 -25.69
CA THR A 179 7.30 2.01 -27.15
C THR A 179 6.54 3.15 -27.81
N GLY A 180 5.86 4.01 -27.05
CA GLY A 180 5.00 5.07 -27.58
C GLY A 180 3.67 4.57 -28.16
N VAL A 181 3.40 3.28 -28.10
CA VAL A 181 2.17 2.66 -28.66
C VAL A 181 0.91 3.18 -27.97
N HIS A 182 0.99 3.64 -26.71
CA HIS A 182 -0.13 4.25 -26.00
C HIS A 182 -0.78 5.41 -26.77
N ARG A 183 -0.02 6.13 -27.63
CA ARG A 183 -0.52 7.25 -28.44
C ARG A 183 -1.49 6.82 -29.54
N TYR A 184 -1.53 5.55 -29.89
CA TYR A 184 -2.41 4.98 -30.90
C TYR A 184 -3.66 4.32 -30.30
N ILE A 185 -3.78 4.31 -28.96
CA ILE A 185 -4.98 3.79 -28.30
C ILE A 185 -6.13 4.77 -28.55
N PRO A 186 -7.27 4.31 -29.11
CA PRO A 186 -8.42 5.19 -29.35
C PRO A 186 -8.94 5.81 -28.05
N ASP A 187 -9.33 7.09 -28.11
CA ASP A 187 -9.84 7.84 -26.93
C ASP A 187 -11.00 7.14 -26.23
N VAL A 188 -11.87 6.46 -26.99
CA VAL A 188 -12.99 5.68 -26.43
C VAL A 188 -12.49 4.58 -25.51
N VAL A 189 -11.39 3.89 -25.87
CA VAL A 189 -10.79 2.82 -25.06
C VAL A 189 -10.16 3.42 -23.81
N HIS A 190 -9.40 4.50 -23.96
CA HIS A 190 -8.78 5.20 -22.84
C HIS A 190 -9.84 5.71 -21.84
N THR A 191 -10.89 6.37 -22.33
CA THR A 191 -12.01 6.87 -21.51
C THR A 191 -12.70 5.72 -20.76
N SER A 192 -12.93 4.58 -21.44
CA SER A 192 -13.55 3.41 -20.81
C SER A 192 -12.67 2.82 -19.69
N MET A 193 -11.35 2.75 -19.93
CA MET A 193 -10.40 2.31 -18.89
C MET A 193 -10.36 3.29 -17.72
N ASP A 194 -10.38 4.60 -17.97
CA ASP A 194 -10.40 5.62 -16.92
C ASP A 194 -11.69 5.55 -16.09
N MET A 195 -12.86 5.40 -16.71
CA MET A 195 -14.13 5.23 -15.99
C MET A 195 -14.12 4.02 -15.07
N LEU A 196 -13.69 2.85 -15.56
CA LEU A 196 -13.57 1.65 -14.75
C LEU A 196 -12.48 1.81 -13.68
N GLY A 197 -11.35 2.38 -14.03
CA GLY A 197 -10.22 2.59 -13.13
C GLY A 197 -10.57 3.47 -11.94
N ARG A 198 -11.34 4.53 -12.12
CA ARG A 198 -11.81 5.43 -11.04
C ARG A 198 -12.64 4.70 -9.98
N CYS A 199 -13.28 3.60 -10.32
CA CYS A 199 -14.01 2.77 -9.36
C CYS A 199 -13.06 1.94 -8.45
N ALA A 200 -11.82 1.70 -8.88
CA ALA A 200 -10.87 0.84 -8.16
C ALA A 200 -10.56 1.35 -6.76
N VAL A 201 -10.27 2.64 -6.62
CA VAL A 201 -9.86 3.26 -5.35
C VAL A 201 -10.97 3.24 -4.32
N PRO A 202 -12.17 3.81 -4.56
CA PRO A 202 -13.24 3.83 -3.59
C PRO A 202 -13.67 2.41 -3.16
N MET A 203 -13.75 1.50 -4.13
CA MET A 203 -14.13 0.12 -3.85
C MET A 203 -13.09 -0.59 -2.99
N SER A 204 -11.79 -0.40 -3.28
CA SER A 204 -10.73 -1.01 -2.48
C SER A 204 -10.70 -0.49 -1.06
N ILE A 205 -10.84 0.83 -0.85
CA ILE A 205 -10.90 1.45 0.48
C ILE A 205 -12.12 0.95 1.26
N PHE A 206 -13.27 0.87 0.61
CA PHE A 206 -14.49 0.31 1.20
C PHE A 206 -14.29 -1.15 1.63
N MET A 207 -13.66 -1.96 0.80
CA MET A 207 -13.35 -3.37 1.10
C MET A 207 -12.34 -3.53 2.23
N ILE A 208 -11.39 -2.60 2.38
CA ILE A 208 -10.51 -2.51 3.56
C ILE A 208 -11.38 -2.40 4.82
N GLY A 209 -12.33 -1.46 4.82
CA GLY A 209 -13.25 -1.27 5.93
C GLY A 209 -14.09 -2.50 6.24
N ALA A 210 -14.67 -3.13 5.23
CA ALA A 210 -15.46 -4.36 5.38
C ALA A 210 -14.62 -5.47 6.01
N THR A 211 -13.41 -5.68 5.52
CA THR A 211 -12.45 -6.65 6.08
C THR A 211 -12.11 -6.34 7.55
N MET A 212 -11.86 -5.07 7.89
CA MET A 212 -11.63 -4.64 9.28
C MET A 212 -12.85 -4.89 10.16
N GLY A 213 -14.07 -4.60 9.65
CA GLY A 213 -15.33 -4.84 10.36
C GLY A 213 -15.54 -6.31 10.74
N ARG A 214 -15.19 -7.23 9.84
CA ARG A 214 -15.22 -8.67 10.10
C ARG A 214 -14.32 -9.07 11.26
N PHE A 215 -13.10 -8.59 11.27
CA PHE A 215 -12.12 -8.94 12.30
C PHE A 215 -12.40 -8.34 13.67
N LEU A 216 -13.06 -7.18 13.73
CA LEU A 216 -13.50 -6.60 15.00
C LEU A 216 -14.53 -7.50 15.75
N ARG A 217 -15.34 -8.25 15.01
CA ARG A 217 -16.29 -9.20 15.61
C ARG A 217 -15.61 -10.41 16.27
N GLU A 218 -14.42 -10.78 15.83
CA GLU A 218 -13.69 -11.96 16.31
C GLU A 218 -12.97 -11.75 17.67
N GLY A 219 -13.14 -10.59 18.32
CA GLY A 219 -12.64 -10.35 19.70
C GLY A 219 -11.12 -10.33 19.85
N ILE A 220 -10.39 -9.78 18.90
CA ILE A 220 -8.93 -9.96 18.68
C ILE A 220 -8.04 -9.20 19.69
N PHE A 221 -8.60 -8.51 20.67
CA PHE A 221 -7.87 -7.54 21.51
C PHE A 221 -7.12 -8.11 22.73
N THR A 222 -7.18 -9.40 23.03
CA THR A 222 -6.67 -9.97 24.28
C THR A 222 -5.14 -9.96 24.47
N ASP A 223 -4.34 -9.84 23.38
CA ASP A 223 -2.88 -9.67 23.44
C ASP A 223 -2.40 -8.47 22.59
N ALA A 224 -3.33 -7.57 22.26
CA ALA A 224 -3.13 -6.53 21.24
C ALA A 224 -2.11 -5.45 21.62
N LEU A 225 -1.90 -5.20 22.92
CA LEU A 225 -1.09 -4.05 23.35
C LEU A 225 0.37 -4.19 22.92
N ARG A 226 0.95 -5.36 23.11
CA ARG A 226 2.36 -5.63 22.78
C ARG A 226 2.61 -5.64 21.28
N VAL A 227 1.80 -6.39 20.53
CA VAL A 227 1.87 -6.46 19.06
C VAL A 227 1.57 -5.10 18.45
N GLY A 228 0.52 -4.43 18.96
CA GLY A 228 0.10 -3.12 18.50
C GLY A 228 1.17 -2.05 18.72
N LEU A 229 1.72 -1.93 19.93
CA LEU A 229 2.75 -0.94 20.25
C LEU A 229 4.01 -1.18 19.42
N SER A 230 4.47 -2.44 19.33
CA SER A 230 5.63 -2.79 18.49
C SER A 230 5.38 -2.45 17.04
N SER A 231 4.16 -2.66 16.52
CA SER A 231 3.82 -2.33 15.12
C SER A 231 3.82 -0.83 14.83
N VAL A 232 3.36 -0.01 15.76
CA VAL A 232 3.39 1.47 15.65
C VAL A 232 4.85 1.94 15.61
N ILE A 233 5.67 1.47 16.56
CA ILE A 233 7.10 1.85 16.60
C ILE A 233 7.80 1.45 15.30
N VAL A 234 7.57 0.23 14.82
CA VAL A 234 8.20 -0.25 13.59
C VAL A 234 7.65 0.47 12.38
N ARG A 235 6.32 0.41 12.13
CA ARG A 235 5.74 0.87 10.87
C ARG A 235 5.71 2.40 10.76
N LEU A 236 5.20 3.07 11.80
CA LEU A 236 5.01 4.52 11.80
C LEU A 236 6.22 5.29 12.35
N GLY A 237 7.15 4.60 13.02
CA GLY A 237 8.41 5.15 13.50
C GLY A 237 9.59 4.75 12.62
N LEU A 238 10.20 3.59 12.89
CA LEU A 238 11.49 3.18 12.29
C LEU A 238 11.45 3.06 10.77
N HIS A 239 10.45 2.35 10.23
CA HIS A 239 10.32 2.17 8.77
C HIS A 239 9.91 3.48 8.07
N ALA A 240 9.02 4.28 8.69
CA ALA A 240 8.71 5.61 8.21
C ALA A 240 9.95 6.50 8.12
N SER A 241 10.80 6.49 9.15
CA SER A 241 12.07 7.22 9.17
C SER A 241 13.04 6.75 8.09
N LEU A 242 13.12 5.44 7.82
CA LEU A 242 13.94 4.88 6.74
C LEU A 242 13.46 5.39 5.36
N ILE A 243 12.14 5.40 5.12
CA ILE A 243 11.56 5.88 3.86
C ILE A 243 11.79 7.40 3.71
N LEU A 244 11.60 8.18 4.79
CA LEU A 244 11.88 9.62 4.78
C LEU A 244 13.36 9.92 4.56
N ALA A 245 14.27 9.14 5.17
CA ALA A 245 15.69 9.27 4.91
C ALA A 245 16.02 9.05 3.43
N ALA A 246 15.43 8.05 2.78
CA ALA A 246 15.56 7.85 1.34
C ALA A 246 15.04 9.06 0.54
N ALA A 247 13.88 9.61 0.92
CA ALA A 247 13.29 10.78 0.25
C ALA A 247 14.16 12.04 0.36
N PHE A 248 14.86 12.24 1.49
CA PHE A 248 15.61 13.47 1.75
C PHE A 248 17.07 13.41 1.33
N TYR A 249 17.72 12.26 1.46
CA TYR A 249 19.16 12.14 1.27
C TYR A 249 19.59 11.51 -0.06
N LEU A 250 18.68 10.82 -0.77
CA LEU A 250 19.00 10.27 -2.08
C LEU A 250 18.73 11.29 -3.20
N PRO A 251 19.55 11.30 -4.28
CA PRO A 251 19.35 12.19 -5.44
C PRO A 251 18.20 11.70 -6.33
N LEU A 252 16.98 11.81 -5.83
CA LEU A 252 15.78 11.30 -6.50
C LEU A 252 15.04 12.41 -7.24
N PRO A 253 14.30 12.05 -8.32
CA PRO A 253 13.32 12.94 -8.94
C PRO A 253 12.30 13.44 -7.91
N GLU A 254 11.82 14.68 -8.10
CA GLU A 254 10.92 15.33 -7.14
C GLU A 254 9.64 14.52 -6.91
N ASP A 255 9.01 14.01 -7.96
CA ASP A 255 7.79 13.22 -7.84
C ASP A 255 8.00 11.91 -7.06
N LEU A 256 9.17 11.30 -7.17
CA LEU A 256 9.51 10.12 -6.38
C LEU A 256 9.75 10.48 -4.91
N ARG A 257 10.37 11.64 -4.63
CA ARG A 257 10.51 12.15 -3.25
C ARG A 257 9.15 12.43 -2.61
N ARG A 258 8.23 13.06 -3.36
CA ARG A 258 6.84 13.30 -2.93
C ARG A 258 6.11 12.00 -2.64
N LEU A 259 6.22 11.01 -3.54
CA LEU A 259 5.69 9.67 -3.35
C LEU A 259 6.20 9.05 -2.04
N LEU A 260 7.51 9.06 -1.80
CA LEU A 260 8.11 8.46 -0.61
C LEU A 260 7.64 9.13 0.68
N VAL A 261 7.45 10.45 0.70
CA VAL A 261 6.89 11.15 1.86
C VAL A 261 5.48 10.64 2.18
N VAL A 262 4.63 10.48 1.18
CA VAL A 262 3.30 9.90 1.38
C VAL A 262 3.41 8.43 1.84
N GLN A 263 4.28 7.62 1.22
CA GLN A 263 4.50 6.22 1.60
C GLN A 263 4.97 6.05 3.05
N ALA A 264 5.80 6.96 3.55
CA ALA A 264 6.27 6.94 4.94
C ALA A 264 5.12 7.07 5.95
N ALA A 265 4.10 7.86 5.61
CA ALA A 265 2.93 8.10 6.47
C ALA A 265 1.90 6.96 6.47
N MET A 266 1.98 6.02 5.52
CA MET A 266 0.96 4.98 5.34
C MET A 266 0.98 3.95 6.48
N PRO A 267 -0.18 3.45 6.93
CA PRO A 267 -0.27 2.33 7.86
C PRO A 267 0.22 1.02 7.23
N ALA A 268 0.20 -0.05 7.99
CA ALA A 268 0.54 -1.38 7.49
C ALA A 268 -0.42 -1.86 6.40
N ALA A 269 0.09 -2.64 5.45
CA ALA A 269 -0.71 -3.23 4.38
C ALA A 269 -1.65 -4.31 4.89
N ILE A 270 -2.80 -4.49 4.21
CA ILE A 270 -3.79 -5.51 4.55
C ILE A 270 -3.43 -6.88 3.97
N PHE A 271 -2.73 -6.89 2.84
CA PHE A 271 -2.39 -8.11 2.12
C PHE A 271 -1.69 -9.19 2.97
N PRO A 272 -0.80 -8.88 3.92
CA PRO A 272 -0.24 -9.86 4.87
C PRO A 272 -1.26 -10.67 5.65
N ILE A 273 -2.48 -10.16 5.89
CA ILE A 273 -3.56 -10.92 6.53
C ILE A 273 -3.97 -12.12 5.65
N VAL A 274 -4.09 -11.85 4.35
CA VAL A 274 -4.44 -12.89 3.36
C VAL A 274 -3.31 -13.92 3.28
N LEU A 275 -2.06 -13.47 3.20
CA LEU A 275 -0.90 -14.37 3.18
C LEU A 275 -0.82 -15.24 4.44
N ALA A 276 -1.04 -14.65 5.62
CA ALA A 276 -1.04 -15.40 6.87
C ALA A 276 -2.12 -16.50 6.91
N ARG A 277 -3.28 -16.27 6.26
CA ARG A 277 -4.33 -17.30 6.13
C ARG A 277 -3.95 -18.38 5.14
N LEU A 278 -3.44 -18.00 3.97
CA LEU A 278 -3.11 -18.95 2.89
C LEU A 278 -1.90 -19.83 3.20
N PHE A 279 -0.94 -19.31 3.96
CA PHE A 279 0.35 -19.96 4.21
C PHE A 279 0.57 -20.33 5.67
N ASN A 280 -0.50 -20.62 6.42
CA ASN A 280 -0.45 -21.10 7.81
C ASN A 280 0.36 -20.18 8.75
N GLY A 281 0.29 -18.86 8.53
CA GLY A 281 0.77 -17.86 9.47
C GLY A 281 -0.20 -17.65 10.63
N GLN A 282 -0.07 -16.53 11.31
CA GLN A 282 -0.96 -16.14 12.42
C GLN A 282 -1.81 -14.91 12.03
N PRO A 283 -2.99 -15.09 11.40
CA PRO A 283 -3.81 -13.98 10.91
C PRO A 283 -4.16 -12.96 11.99
N ARG A 284 -4.35 -13.40 13.25
CA ARG A 284 -4.62 -12.50 14.38
C ARG A 284 -3.53 -11.45 14.56
N VAL A 285 -2.26 -11.84 14.46
CA VAL A 285 -1.12 -10.91 14.55
C VAL A 285 -1.15 -9.88 13.40
N ALA A 286 -1.37 -10.34 12.16
CA ALA A 286 -1.46 -9.43 11.02
C ALA A 286 -2.61 -8.43 11.17
N ILE A 287 -3.76 -8.88 11.64
CA ILE A 287 -4.94 -8.04 11.86
C ILE A 287 -4.65 -6.98 12.94
N GLN A 288 -4.05 -7.36 14.07
CA GLN A 288 -3.68 -6.43 15.14
C GLN A 288 -2.74 -5.35 14.63
N VAL A 289 -1.71 -5.72 13.84
CA VAL A 289 -0.77 -4.78 13.20
C VAL A 289 -1.52 -3.78 12.31
N VAL A 290 -2.36 -4.28 11.41
CA VAL A 290 -3.10 -3.43 10.46
C VAL A 290 -4.05 -2.50 11.19
N MET A 291 -4.85 -3.03 12.13
CA MET A 291 -5.84 -2.24 12.86
C MET A 291 -5.20 -1.11 13.68
N VAL A 292 -4.18 -1.45 14.49
CA VAL A 292 -3.56 -0.47 15.37
C VAL A 292 -2.82 0.60 14.56
N THR A 293 -2.06 0.21 13.55
CA THR A 293 -1.35 1.18 12.70
C THR A 293 -2.30 2.05 11.89
N SER A 294 -3.45 1.51 11.42
CA SER A 294 -4.46 2.31 10.72
C SER A 294 -5.12 3.34 11.61
N VAL A 295 -5.49 2.98 12.85
CA VAL A 295 -6.07 3.93 13.81
C VAL A 295 -5.08 5.03 14.18
N VAL A 296 -3.82 4.67 14.46
CA VAL A 296 -2.78 5.65 14.81
C VAL A 296 -2.43 6.53 13.61
N SER A 297 -2.41 5.98 12.40
CA SER A 297 -2.09 6.75 11.19
C SER A 297 -3.13 7.83 10.86
N LEU A 298 -4.39 7.71 11.32
CA LEU A 298 -5.38 8.78 11.23
C LEU A 298 -4.86 10.11 11.77
N VAL A 299 -4.11 10.03 12.87
CA VAL A 299 -3.56 11.21 13.54
C VAL A 299 -2.15 11.52 13.01
N THR A 300 -1.31 10.50 12.83
CA THR A 300 0.11 10.72 12.50
C THR A 300 0.36 11.04 11.03
N ALA A 301 -0.46 10.50 10.11
CA ALA A 301 -0.23 10.69 8.67
C ALA A 301 -0.30 12.17 8.23
N PRO A 302 -1.26 12.99 8.67
CA PRO A 302 -1.27 14.41 8.31
C PRO A 302 0.00 15.15 8.75
N PHE A 303 0.52 14.83 9.95
CA PHE A 303 1.76 15.43 10.46
C PHE A 303 2.97 15.03 9.64
N VAL A 304 3.13 13.73 9.38
CA VAL A 304 4.26 13.19 8.61
C VAL A 304 4.28 13.75 7.19
N ILE A 305 3.12 13.81 6.54
CA ILE A 305 3.00 14.35 5.18
C ILE A 305 3.28 15.85 5.17
N ALA A 306 2.64 16.63 6.06
CA ALA A 306 2.85 18.08 6.13
C ALA A 306 4.32 18.42 6.38
N TRP A 307 4.94 17.77 7.36
CA TRP A 307 6.34 17.98 7.71
C TRP A 307 7.27 17.54 6.58
N GLY A 308 7.02 16.36 5.99
CA GLY A 308 7.86 15.81 4.93
C GLY A 308 7.80 16.63 3.65
N LEU A 309 6.61 17.03 3.19
CA LEU A 309 6.45 17.88 2.02
C LEU A 309 7.01 19.29 2.28
N GLY A 310 6.87 19.82 3.50
CA GLY A 310 7.45 21.10 3.88
C GLY A 310 8.99 21.11 3.86
N LYS A 311 9.65 19.95 4.00
CA LYS A 311 11.10 19.80 3.87
C LYS A 311 11.58 19.63 2.42
N LEU A 312 10.72 19.26 1.52
CA LEU A 312 11.09 19.07 0.12
C LEU A 312 11.12 20.39 -0.67
N GLY A 313 10.51 21.42 -0.17
CA GLY A 313 10.44 22.74 -0.77
C GLY A 313 9.15 23.41 -0.44
#